data_d61c40a11d66766159827a0900a9edd1
#
_entry.id   d61c40a11d66766159827a0900a9edd1
#
_cell.length_a   1.000
_cell.length_b   1.000
_cell.length_c   1.000
_cell.angle_alpha   90.00
_cell.angle_beta   90.00
_cell.angle_gamma   90.00
#
_symmetry.space_group_name_H-M   'P 1'
#
loop_
_entity.id
_entity.type
_entity.pdbx_description
1 polymer ?
#
loop_
_entity_poly.entity_id
_entity_poly.type
_entity_poly.pdbx_seq_one_letter_code
_entity_poly.pdbx_strand_id
1 'polypeptide(L)'
;MNIQLKHGADRLLFGMKESDVKALYGEPDRKYKDEDKNVIYLYHDKKLRLTFYQDEEFRLGYIITANNACKVFDEKVIGEEWFAIMPKLEAKGIRAFEKENFDSVDNYFNEANWVIFQVEFGEVIRIELGATINARDEFDWKF
;
A
#
# COMPACT_ATOMS: atom_id res chain seq x y z
N MET A 1 5.95 7.43 -8.66
CA MET A 1 5.70 7.14 -7.22
C MET A 1 6.59 5.98 -6.79
N ASN A 2 7.36 6.18 -5.74
CA ASN A 2 8.24 5.16 -5.20
C ASN A 2 7.66 4.59 -3.91
N ILE A 3 7.40 3.30 -3.90
CA ILE A 3 6.96 2.59 -2.71
C ILE A 3 8.19 2.23 -1.88
N GLN A 4 8.14 2.56 -0.61
CA GLN A 4 9.14 2.20 0.38
C GLN A 4 8.48 1.25 1.37
N LEU A 5 8.72 -0.04 1.20
CA LEU A 5 8.08 -1.07 2.04
C LEU A 5 8.34 -0.77 3.51
N LYS A 6 7.31 -0.95 4.34
CA LYS A 6 7.28 -0.65 5.77
C LYS A 6 7.25 0.85 6.12
N HIS A 7 7.51 1.74 5.16
CA HIS A 7 7.63 3.18 5.42
C HIS A 7 6.46 3.98 4.86
N GLY A 8 6.10 3.74 3.59
CA GLY A 8 5.06 4.48 2.90
C GLY A 8 5.29 4.54 1.40
N ALA A 9 4.94 5.67 0.78
CA ALA A 9 5.09 5.89 -0.66
C ALA A 9 5.44 7.35 -0.91
N ASP A 10 6.48 7.60 -1.68
CA ASP A 10 7.04 8.94 -1.91
C ASP A 10 7.30 9.66 -0.57
N ARG A 11 6.60 10.78 -0.36
CA ARG A 11 6.71 11.58 0.87
C ARG A 11 5.73 11.14 1.95
N LEU A 12 4.79 10.24 1.65
CA LEU A 12 3.86 9.70 2.64
C LEU A 12 4.59 8.72 3.54
N LEU A 13 4.45 8.92 4.84
CA LEU A 13 5.01 8.01 5.85
C LEU A 13 3.89 7.48 6.74
N PHE A 14 3.96 6.20 7.06
CA PHE A 14 3.02 5.61 8.02
C PHE A 14 3.15 6.31 9.37
N GLY A 15 2.03 6.72 9.92
CA GLY A 15 1.95 7.50 11.14
C GLY A 15 1.51 8.94 10.92
N MET A 16 1.55 9.44 9.69
CA MET A 16 1.08 10.78 9.37
C MET A 16 -0.39 10.95 9.71
N LYS A 17 -0.75 12.13 10.19
CA LYS A 17 -2.15 12.52 10.41
C LYS A 17 -2.75 13.09 9.13
N GLU A 18 -4.07 13.27 9.14
CA GLU A 18 -4.76 13.87 7.98
C GLU A 18 -4.16 15.22 7.58
N SER A 19 -3.84 16.07 8.57
CA SER A 19 -3.25 17.38 8.30
C SER A 19 -1.88 17.30 7.61
N ASP A 20 -1.08 16.30 7.97
CA ASP A 20 0.23 16.09 7.35
C ASP A 20 0.09 15.69 5.89
N VAL A 21 -0.84 14.81 5.59
CA VAL A 21 -1.11 14.36 4.22
C VAL A 21 -1.68 15.50 3.38
N LYS A 22 -2.60 16.29 3.93
CA LYS A 22 -3.14 17.48 3.24
C LYS A 22 -2.07 18.50 2.93
N ALA A 23 -1.09 18.67 3.82
CA ALA A 23 0.03 19.58 3.57
C ALA A 23 0.86 19.14 2.36
N LEU A 24 0.95 17.84 2.10
CA LEU A 24 1.68 17.29 0.97
C LEU A 24 0.86 17.27 -0.33
N TYR A 25 -0.39 16.82 -0.26
CA TYR A 25 -1.20 16.50 -1.44
C TYR A 25 -2.46 17.35 -1.58
N GLY A 26 -2.76 18.22 -0.62
CA GLY A 26 -3.99 19.00 -0.63
C GLY A 26 -5.19 18.18 -0.18
N GLU A 27 -6.38 18.74 -0.37
CA GLU A 27 -7.61 18.06 -0.01
C GLU A 27 -7.82 16.84 -0.91
N PRO A 28 -8.31 15.73 -0.36
CA PRO A 28 -8.64 14.56 -1.17
C PRO A 28 -9.86 14.83 -2.05
N ASP A 29 -9.95 14.12 -3.16
CA ASP A 29 -11.15 14.18 -4.03
C ASP A 29 -12.38 13.67 -3.29
N ARG A 30 -12.19 12.71 -2.41
CA ARG A 30 -13.26 12.17 -1.57
C ARG A 30 -12.72 11.77 -0.21
N LYS A 31 -13.52 12.05 0.82
CA LYS A 31 -13.25 11.65 2.21
C LYS A 31 -14.51 10.97 2.75
N TYR A 32 -14.35 9.82 3.38
CA TYR A 32 -15.46 9.11 4.03
C TYR A 32 -14.95 8.21 5.15
N LYS A 33 -15.87 7.66 5.93
CA LYS A 33 -15.54 6.67 6.97
C LYS A 33 -15.97 5.29 6.50
N ASP A 34 -15.15 4.29 6.79
CA ASP A 34 -15.49 2.90 6.52
C ASP A 34 -16.31 2.30 7.67
N GLU A 35 -16.60 1.00 7.60
CA GLU A 35 -17.40 0.28 8.61
C GLU A 35 -16.77 0.31 10.00
N ASP A 36 -15.45 0.37 10.07
CA ASP A 36 -14.68 0.39 11.31
C ASP A 36 -14.40 1.81 11.80
N LYS A 37 -15.03 2.81 11.18
CA LYS A 37 -14.88 4.24 11.48
C LYS A 37 -13.48 4.79 11.20
N ASN A 38 -12.70 4.09 10.39
CA ASN A 38 -11.46 4.62 9.86
C ASN A 38 -11.76 5.71 8.83
N VAL A 39 -10.91 6.70 8.71
CA VAL A 39 -11.05 7.74 7.70
C VAL A 39 -10.36 7.29 6.43
N ILE A 40 -11.06 7.40 5.31
CA ILE A 40 -10.55 7.05 3.98
C ILE A 40 -10.41 8.31 3.16
N TYR A 41 -9.24 8.49 2.52
CA TYR A 41 -8.98 9.54 1.54
C TYR A 41 -8.78 8.91 0.17
N LEU A 42 -9.43 9.47 -0.86
CA LEU A 42 -9.22 9.09 -2.25
C LEU A 42 -8.61 10.27 -3.01
N TYR A 43 -7.49 10.01 -3.67
CA TYR A 43 -6.85 10.95 -4.61
C TYR A 43 -6.92 10.31 -5.99
N HIS A 44 -7.88 10.74 -6.82
CA HIS A 44 -8.16 10.09 -8.11
C HIS A 44 -7.02 10.22 -9.11
N ASP A 45 -6.41 11.39 -9.22
CA ASP A 45 -5.30 11.61 -10.15
C ASP A 45 -4.09 10.74 -9.83
N LYS A 46 -3.87 10.46 -8.56
CA LYS A 46 -2.76 9.62 -8.11
C LYS A 46 -3.15 8.15 -8.02
N LYS A 47 -4.44 7.83 -8.22
CA LYS A 47 -5.01 6.48 -8.04
C LYS A 47 -4.63 5.91 -6.69
N LEU A 48 -4.87 6.69 -5.64
CA LEU A 48 -4.39 6.44 -4.30
C LEU A 48 -5.57 6.41 -3.33
N ARG A 49 -5.56 5.39 -2.46
CA ARG A 49 -6.49 5.30 -1.34
C ARG A 49 -5.70 5.18 -0.05
N LEU A 50 -5.99 6.06 0.89
CA LEU A 50 -5.33 6.11 2.19
C LEU A 50 -6.32 5.79 3.30
N THR A 51 -5.89 4.99 4.27
CA THR A 51 -6.70 4.66 5.45
C THR A 51 -5.98 5.18 6.69
N PHE A 52 -6.70 6.02 7.45
CA PHE A 52 -6.26 6.55 8.75
C PHE A 52 -7.00 5.78 9.83
N TYR A 53 -6.27 5.05 10.68
CA TYR A 53 -6.86 4.15 11.67
C TYR A 53 -7.43 4.89 12.87
N GLN A 54 -8.73 4.72 13.11
CA GLN A 54 -9.42 5.33 14.25
C GLN A 54 -8.78 4.93 15.59
N ASP A 55 -8.46 3.65 15.75
CA ASP A 55 -7.87 3.13 16.98
C ASP A 55 -6.43 3.59 17.22
N GLU A 56 -5.82 4.22 16.23
CA GLU A 56 -4.44 4.73 16.28
C GLU A 56 -4.41 6.25 16.12
N GLU A 57 -5.42 6.93 16.68
CA GLU A 57 -5.53 8.38 16.64
C GLU A 57 -5.54 8.95 15.21
N PHE A 58 -6.13 8.19 14.28
CA PHE A 58 -6.21 8.54 12.87
C PHE A 58 -4.84 8.73 12.22
N ARG A 59 -3.90 7.85 12.54
CA ARG A 59 -2.62 7.77 11.83
C ARG A 59 -2.78 6.98 10.55
N LEU A 60 -2.07 7.42 9.51
CA LEU A 60 -2.00 6.70 8.23
C LEU A 60 -1.39 5.33 8.45
N GLY A 61 -2.17 4.28 8.20
CA GLY A 61 -1.75 2.90 8.42
C GLY A 61 -1.82 2.00 7.20
N TYR A 62 -2.49 2.44 6.13
CA TYR A 62 -2.69 1.60 4.95
C TYR A 62 -2.75 2.44 3.68
N ILE A 63 -2.08 1.97 2.63
CA ILE A 63 -2.03 2.64 1.34
C ILE A 63 -2.36 1.63 0.25
N ILE A 64 -3.32 1.98 -0.61
CA ILE A 64 -3.63 1.20 -1.82
C ILE A 64 -3.37 2.08 -3.02
N THR A 65 -2.64 1.59 -4.00
CA THR A 65 -2.39 2.32 -5.23
C THR A 65 -2.62 1.46 -6.47
N ALA A 66 -3.18 2.07 -7.50
CA ALA A 66 -3.29 1.50 -8.85
C ALA A 66 -2.48 2.34 -9.86
N ASN A 67 -1.59 3.20 -9.39
CA ASN A 67 -0.80 4.08 -10.23
C ASN A 67 0.27 3.30 -10.98
N ASN A 68 0.20 3.26 -12.30
CA ASN A 68 1.11 2.50 -13.14
C ASN A 68 2.53 3.09 -13.21
N ALA A 69 2.73 4.31 -12.71
CA ALA A 69 4.06 4.89 -12.56
C ALA A 69 4.75 4.45 -11.25
N CYS A 70 4.06 3.62 -10.46
CA CYS A 70 4.54 3.15 -9.17
C CYS A 70 5.72 2.19 -9.34
N LYS A 71 6.75 2.36 -8.51
CA LYS A 71 7.94 1.50 -8.52
C LYS A 71 8.19 0.94 -7.13
N VAL A 72 8.63 -0.32 -7.09
CA VAL A 72 9.10 -1.00 -5.88
C VAL A 72 10.52 -1.44 -6.17
N PHE A 73 11.50 -0.97 -5.40
CA PHE A 73 12.93 -1.20 -5.65
C PHE A 73 13.34 -0.84 -7.08
N ASP A 74 12.86 0.31 -7.57
CA ASP A 74 13.09 0.80 -8.92
C ASP A 74 12.49 -0.06 -10.03
N GLU A 75 11.71 -1.09 -9.69
CA GLU A 75 11.02 -1.92 -10.64
C GLU A 75 9.58 -1.42 -10.84
N LYS A 76 9.19 -1.22 -12.08
CA LYS A 76 7.80 -0.95 -12.42
C LYS A 76 7.02 -2.25 -12.22
N VAL A 77 5.87 -2.18 -11.53
CA VAL A 77 5.13 -3.37 -11.12
C VAL A 77 3.71 -3.38 -11.65
N ILE A 78 2.96 -2.30 -11.45
CA ILE A 78 1.56 -2.23 -11.92
C ILE A 78 1.53 -2.18 -13.45
N GLY A 79 0.72 -3.05 -14.05
CA GLY A 79 0.65 -3.23 -15.48
C GLY A 79 1.58 -4.28 -16.03
N GLU A 80 2.47 -4.82 -15.20
CA GLU A 80 3.42 -5.87 -15.60
C GLU A 80 2.84 -7.26 -15.33
N GLU A 81 3.34 -8.26 -16.07
CA GLU A 81 2.98 -9.64 -15.80
C GLU A 81 3.60 -10.10 -14.47
N TRP A 82 2.77 -10.67 -13.61
CA TRP A 82 3.21 -11.07 -12.27
C TRP A 82 4.40 -12.04 -12.30
N PHE A 83 4.32 -13.08 -13.13
CA PHE A 83 5.38 -14.09 -13.17
C PHE A 83 6.68 -13.58 -13.80
N ALA A 84 6.64 -12.45 -14.49
CA ALA A 84 7.84 -11.79 -14.98
C ALA A 84 8.46 -10.88 -13.91
N ILE A 85 7.63 -10.20 -13.10
CA ILE A 85 8.12 -9.26 -12.09
C ILE A 85 8.47 -9.94 -10.76
N MET A 86 7.79 -11.01 -10.41
CA MET A 86 7.99 -11.71 -9.13
C MET A 86 9.45 -12.12 -8.88
N PRO A 87 10.16 -12.76 -9.86
CA PRO A 87 11.56 -13.12 -9.63
C PRO A 87 12.47 -11.90 -9.37
N LYS A 88 12.15 -10.75 -9.96
CA LYS A 88 12.91 -9.52 -9.73
C LYS A 88 12.70 -9.01 -8.30
N LEU A 89 11.47 -9.10 -7.80
CA LEU A 89 11.15 -8.72 -6.42
C LEU A 89 11.83 -9.68 -5.44
N GLU A 90 11.81 -10.98 -5.73
CA GLU A 90 12.50 -11.97 -4.90
C GLU A 90 14.01 -11.71 -4.82
N ALA A 91 14.62 -11.35 -5.95
CA ALA A 91 16.04 -11.01 -6.01
C ALA A 91 16.38 -9.77 -5.16
N LYS A 92 15.40 -8.89 -4.92
CA LYS A 92 15.55 -7.70 -4.06
C LYS A 92 15.20 -7.97 -2.60
N GLY A 93 14.81 -9.19 -2.25
CA GLY A 93 14.56 -9.60 -0.87
C GLY A 93 13.10 -9.75 -0.49
N ILE A 94 12.15 -9.54 -1.39
CA ILE A 94 10.74 -9.80 -1.11
C ILE A 94 10.45 -11.26 -1.42
N ARG A 95 10.49 -12.09 -0.40
CA ARG A 95 10.36 -13.54 -0.53
C ARG A 95 9.19 -14.06 0.30
N ALA A 96 8.72 -15.27 -0.05
CA ALA A 96 7.63 -15.94 0.65
C ALA A 96 6.28 -15.22 0.44
N PHE A 97 5.66 -15.50 -0.70
CA PHE A 97 4.33 -15.01 -0.99
C PHE A 97 3.27 -16.05 -0.63
N GLU A 98 2.20 -15.62 0.02
CA GLU A 98 1.00 -16.41 0.23
C GLU A 98 -0.04 -15.97 -0.78
N LYS A 99 -0.57 -16.92 -1.55
CA LYS A 99 -1.56 -16.64 -2.58
C LYS A 99 -2.97 -16.92 -2.07
N GLU A 100 -3.86 -15.94 -2.26
CA GLU A 100 -5.30 -16.12 -2.05
C GLU A 100 -6.04 -15.72 -3.32
N ASN A 101 -7.03 -16.52 -3.70
CA ASN A 101 -7.83 -16.25 -4.89
C ASN A 101 -9.20 -15.69 -4.50
N PHE A 102 -9.61 -14.62 -5.15
CA PHE A 102 -10.92 -13.99 -5.02
C PHE A 102 -11.52 -13.80 -6.42
N ASP A 103 -12.26 -14.80 -6.90
CA ASP A 103 -12.82 -14.81 -8.26
C ASP A 103 -11.72 -14.65 -9.32
N SER A 104 -11.68 -13.53 -10.05
CA SER A 104 -10.68 -13.27 -11.08
C SER A 104 -9.38 -12.67 -10.55
N VAL A 105 -9.32 -12.34 -9.25
CA VAL A 105 -8.18 -11.65 -8.64
C VAL A 105 -7.41 -12.59 -7.73
N ASP A 106 -6.11 -12.65 -7.93
CA ASP A 106 -5.18 -13.34 -7.03
C ASP A 106 -4.44 -12.30 -6.20
N ASN A 107 -4.43 -12.48 -4.88
CA ASN A 107 -3.63 -11.67 -3.97
C ASN A 107 -2.37 -12.42 -3.60
N TYR A 108 -1.22 -11.80 -3.82
CA TYR A 108 0.08 -12.33 -3.39
C TYR A 108 0.56 -11.49 -2.22
N PHE A 109 0.48 -12.05 -1.03
CA PHE A 109 0.79 -11.38 0.23
C PHE A 109 2.19 -11.75 0.72
N ASN A 110 3.00 -10.73 1.00
CA ASN A 110 4.28 -10.90 1.68
C ASN A 110 4.13 -10.29 3.08
N GLU A 111 4.08 -11.15 4.09
CA GLU A 111 3.82 -10.76 5.47
C GLU A 111 4.96 -9.92 6.07
N ALA A 112 6.20 -10.28 5.78
CA ALA A 112 7.36 -9.61 6.36
C ALA A 112 7.40 -8.11 6.06
N ASN A 113 6.93 -7.71 4.88
CA ASN A 113 6.89 -6.32 4.45
C ASN A 113 5.48 -5.74 4.45
N TRP A 114 4.48 -6.55 4.77
CA TRP A 114 3.06 -6.22 4.73
C TRP A 114 2.65 -5.58 3.42
N VAL A 115 2.89 -6.29 2.34
CA VAL A 115 2.55 -5.85 0.99
C VAL A 115 1.75 -6.92 0.28
N ILE A 116 0.72 -6.50 -0.46
CA ILE A 116 -0.10 -7.37 -1.31
C ILE A 116 0.01 -6.87 -2.73
N PHE A 117 0.33 -7.79 -3.64
CA PHE A 117 0.26 -7.54 -5.07
C PHE A 117 -1.02 -8.19 -5.59
N GLN A 118 -1.96 -7.39 -6.09
CA GLN A 118 -3.20 -7.90 -6.65
C GLN A 118 -3.04 -8.12 -8.14
N VAL A 119 -3.35 -9.33 -8.57
CA VAL A 119 -3.12 -9.79 -9.93
C VAL A 119 -4.44 -10.25 -10.54
N GLU A 120 -4.76 -9.75 -11.73
CA GLU A 120 -5.94 -10.16 -12.49
C GLU A 120 -5.51 -10.55 -13.90
N PHE A 121 -5.89 -11.75 -14.33
CA PHE A 121 -5.47 -12.30 -15.63
C PHE A 121 -3.96 -12.21 -15.86
N GLY A 122 -3.18 -12.49 -14.81
CA GLY A 122 -1.73 -12.49 -14.87
C GLY A 122 -1.07 -11.12 -14.76
N GLU A 123 -1.83 -10.04 -14.78
CA GLU A 123 -1.31 -8.66 -14.72
C GLU A 123 -1.48 -8.06 -13.32
N VAL A 124 -0.45 -7.39 -12.82
CA VAL A 124 -0.56 -6.67 -11.55
C VAL A 124 -1.42 -5.43 -11.75
N ILE A 125 -2.53 -5.36 -11.04
CA ILE A 125 -3.48 -4.25 -11.15
C ILE A 125 -3.40 -3.26 -10.01
N ARG A 126 -2.89 -3.69 -8.84
CA ARG A 126 -2.94 -2.89 -7.61
C ARG A 126 -1.91 -3.37 -6.62
N ILE A 127 -1.42 -2.46 -5.78
CA ILE A 127 -0.53 -2.77 -4.67
C ILE A 127 -1.15 -2.21 -3.40
N GLU A 128 -1.20 -3.03 -2.35
CA GLU A 128 -1.61 -2.61 -1.01
C GLU A 128 -0.43 -2.75 -0.07
N LEU A 129 -0.16 -1.74 0.73
CA LEU A 129 0.88 -1.80 1.74
C LEU A 129 0.38 -1.25 3.06
N GLY A 130 0.79 -1.89 4.14
CA GLY A 130 0.40 -1.54 5.48
C GLY A 130 1.58 -1.24 6.39
N ALA A 131 1.32 -0.44 7.42
CA ALA A 131 2.28 -0.24 8.49
C ALA A 131 2.54 -1.58 9.18
N THR A 132 3.80 -1.84 9.49
CA THR A 132 4.20 -3.10 10.14
C THR A 132 4.07 -2.98 11.65
N ILE A 133 3.94 -4.15 12.29
CA ILE A 133 3.81 -4.27 13.74
C ILE A 133 5.10 -4.86 14.28
N ASN A 134 5.59 -4.30 15.40
CA ASN A 134 6.80 -4.76 16.04
C ASN A 134 6.54 -5.98 16.94
N ALA A 135 7.59 -6.46 17.65
CA ALA A 135 7.50 -7.64 18.51
C ALA A 135 6.57 -7.45 19.73
N ARG A 136 6.14 -6.21 20.02
CA ARG A 136 5.24 -5.90 21.14
C ARG A 136 3.79 -5.73 20.67
N ASP A 137 3.48 -6.13 19.44
CA ASP A 137 2.18 -5.93 18.79
C ASP A 137 1.78 -4.46 18.67
N GLU A 138 2.75 -3.57 18.60
CA GLU A 138 2.54 -2.14 18.38
C GLU A 138 2.97 -1.76 16.98
N PHE A 139 2.27 -0.78 16.38
CA PHE A 139 2.67 -0.29 15.06
C PHE A 139 4.03 0.39 15.11
N ASP A 140 4.85 0.09 14.12
CA ASP A 140 6.17 0.69 13.95
C ASP A 140 6.03 1.96 13.08
N TRP A 141 5.55 3.03 13.70
CA TRP A 141 5.30 4.28 13.00
C TRP A 141 6.61 4.92 12.54
N LYS A 142 6.57 5.50 11.33
CA LYS A 142 7.74 6.16 10.72
C LYS A 142 7.65 7.68 10.75
N PHE A 143 6.53 8.19 11.28
CA PHE A 143 6.30 9.63 11.39
C PHE A 143 5.80 10.01 12.78
#